data_2d479f7e5a60f02b8e0d48c2e67f0465
#
_entry.id   2d479f7e5a60f02b8e0d48c2e67f0465
#
_cell.length_a   1.000
_cell.length_b   1.000
_cell.length_c   1.000
_cell.angle_alpha   90.00
_cell.angle_beta   90.00
_cell.angle_gamma   90.00
#
_symmetry.space_group_name_H-M   'P 1'
#
loop_
_entity.id
_entity.type
_entity.pdbx_description
1 polymer ?
#
loop_
_entity_poly.entity_id
_entity_poly.type
_entity_poly.pdbx_seq_one_letter_code
_entity_poly.pdbx_strand_id
1 'polypeptide(L)'
;TVDHGITAREQVEYAKKRGIEVIVTDHHVKPEKLPLCTIVHTTALSGSGVSWFVAKELLKHYHKDDPELIALPAIGTIADLLPLVGINRAIVKAGLSVMRTTKRIGLDALITESGIEKSTLSTYSISHMIAPRLNAMGRLEHALDALRLLCTRDPDKAIMLAQKLGLTNKERQK
;
A
#
# COMPACT_ATOMS: atom_id res chain seq x y z
N THR A 1 -9.42 2.64 -1.52
CA THR A 1 -9.45 1.19 -1.65
C THR A 1 -8.94 0.53 -0.38
N VAL A 2 -9.42 -0.66 -0.06
CA VAL A 2 -9.15 -1.33 1.22
C VAL A 2 -8.67 -2.78 1.05
N ASP A 3 -8.26 -3.15 -0.16
CA ASP A 3 -7.74 -4.50 -0.47
C ASP A 3 -8.68 -5.61 -0.01
N HIS A 4 -9.96 -5.44 -0.27
CA HIS A 4 -11.02 -6.34 0.21
C HIS A 4 -12.30 -6.12 -0.59
N GLY A 5 -13.15 -7.15 -0.67
CA GLY A 5 -14.50 -7.00 -1.19
C GLY A 5 -14.92 -8.04 -2.22
N ILE A 6 -13.99 -8.83 -2.78
CA ILE A 6 -14.35 -9.84 -3.80
C ILE A 6 -15.31 -10.92 -3.26
N THR A 7 -15.30 -11.13 -1.95
CA THR A 7 -16.19 -12.05 -1.23
C THR A 7 -17.38 -11.36 -0.55
N ALA A 8 -17.43 -10.02 -0.53
CA ALA A 8 -18.37 -9.21 0.25
C ALA A 8 -19.71 -8.98 -0.46
N ARG A 9 -20.32 -10.04 -1.01
CA ARG A 9 -21.56 -9.94 -1.78
C ARG A 9 -22.71 -9.31 -1.00
N GLU A 10 -22.94 -9.78 0.22
CA GLU A 10 -24.06 -9.29 1.06
C GLU A 10 -23.87 -7.82 1.42
N GLN A 11 -22.64 -7.40 1.75
CA GLN A 11 -22.33 -6.02 2.08
C GLN A 11 -22.50 -5.09 0.88
N VAL A 12 -22.12 -5.54 -0.32
CA VAL A 12 -22.37 -4.80 -1.57
C VAL A 12 -23.86 -4.68 -1.87
N GLU A 13 -24.63 -5.75 -1.70
CA GLU A 13 -26.09 -5.72 -1.86
C GLU A 13 -26.74 -4.76 -0.84
N TYR A 14 -26.28 -4.77 0.41
CA TYR A 14 -26.74 -3.85 1.44
C TYR A 14 -26.43 -2.39 1.10
N ALA A 15 -25.21 -2.09 0.64
CA ALA A 15 -24.82 -0.75 0.20
C ALA A 15 -25.69 -0.27 -0.97
N LYS A 16 -25.91 -1.13 -1.98
CA LYS A 16 -26.76 -0.84 -3.14
C LYS A 16 -28.19 -0.51 -2.75
N LYS A 17 -28.79 -1.24 -1.80
CA LYS A 17 -30.14 -0.95 -1.27
C LYS A 17 -30.24 0.43 -0.60
N ARG A 18 -29.11 1.01 -0.19
CA ARG A 18 -29.01 2.36 0.39
C ARG A 18 -28.56 3.43 -0.59
N GLY A 19 -28.53 3.12 -1.89
CA GLY A 19 -28.11 4.05 -2.94
C GLY A 19 -26.61 4.32 -2.98
N ILE A 20 -25.79 3.45 -2.36
CA ILE A 20 -24.32 3.59 -2.35
C ILE A 20 -23.76 2.73 -3.47
N GLU A 21 -23.05 3.36 -4.41
CA GLU A 21 -22.27 2.66 -5.43
C GLU A 21 -20.98 2.11 -4.83
N VAL A 22 -20.65 0.86 -5.19
CA VAL A 22 -19.45 0.17 -4.72
C VAL A 22 -18.58 -0.21 -5.91
N ILE A 23 -17.29 0.05 -5.80
CA ILE A 23 -16.26 -0.46 -6.71
C ILE A 23 -15.32 -1.32 -5.87
N VAL A 24 -15.20 -2.60 -6.23
CA VAL A 24 -14.28 -3.53 -5.59
C VAL A 24 -12.94 -3.50 -6.32
N THR A 25 -11.86 -3.22 -5.57
CA THR A 25 -10.48 -3.40 -6.03
C THR A 25 -9.84 -4.45 -5.14
N ASP A 26 -9.55 -5.64 -5.66
CA ASP A 26 -9.14 -6.78 -4.87
C ASP A 26 -8.23 -7.72 -5.65
N HIS A 27 -7.47 -8.56 -4.95
CA HIS A 27 -6.59 -9.56 -5.56
C HIS A 27 -6.76 -10.97 -4.99
N HIS A 28 -7.61 -11.14 -3.99
CA HIS A 28 -7.85 -12.45 -3.37
C HIS A 28 -8.55 -13.43 -4.32
N VAL A 29 -8.53 -14.71 -4.00
CA VAL A 29 -9.18 -15.75 -4.80
C VAL A 29 -10.68 -15.46 -4.93
N LYS A 30 -11.18 -15.53 -6.17
CA LYS A 30 -12.60 -15.28 -6.47
C LYS A 30 -13.47 -16.40 -5.90
N PRO A 31 -14.59 -16.07 -5.23
CA PRO A 31 -15.62 -17.04 -4.87
C PRO A 31 -16.44 -17.44 -6.11
N GLU A 32 -17.26 -18.50 -5.99
CA GLU A 32 -18.21 -18.89 -7.04
C GLU A 32 -19.18 -17.76 -7.42
N LYS A 33 -19.64 -17.00 -6.42
CA LYS A 33 -20.62 -15.90 -6.62
C LYS A 33 -19.98 -14.57 -6.29
N LEU A 34 -19.78 -13.75 -7.30
CA LEU A 34 -19.22 -12.43 -7.17
C LEU A 34 -20.23 -11.39 -6.65
N PRO A 35 -19.79 -10.32 -5.98
CA PRO A 35 -20.63 -9.18 -5.69
C PRO A 35 -21.10 -8.48 -6.98
N LEU A 36 -22.33 -7.95 -6.98
CA LEU A 36 -22.97 -7.28 -8.12
C LEU A 36 -22.60 -5.79 -8.15
N CYS A 37 -21.36 -5.49 -8.48
CA CYS A 37 -20.80 -4.13 -8.59
C CYS A 37 -19.69 -4.09 -9.64
N THR A 38 -19.11 -2.91 -9.85
CA THR A 38 -17.86 -2.79 -10.64
C THR A 38 -16.71 -3.46 -9.92
N ILE A 39 -15.98 -4.33 -10.61
CA ILE A 39 -14.86 -5.09 -10.04
C ILE A 39 -13.60 -4.87 -10.87
N VAL A 40 -12.54 -4.42 -10.22
CA VAL A 40 -11.17 -4.40 -10.76
C VAL A 40 -10.36 -5.43 -9.97
N HIS A 41 -9.98 -6.52 -10.63
CA HIS A 41 -9.42 -7.67 -9.94
C HIS A 41 -8.37 -8.42 -10.76
N THR A 42 -7.30 -8.81 -10.10
CA THR A 42 -6.34 -9.80 -10.60
C THR A 42 -5.60 -10.45 -9.43
N THR A 43 -5.34 -11.75 -9.51
CA THR A 43 -4.49 -12.46 -8.55
C THR A 43 -2.99 -12.33 -8.85
N ALA A 44 -2.63 -11.68 -9.96
CA ALA A 44 -1.24 -11.51 -10.38
C ALA A 44 -0.51 -10.35 -9.68
N LEU A 45 -1.26 -9.45 -9.02
CA LEU A 45 -0.73 -8.27 -8.32
C LEU A 45 -1.17 -8.29 -6.85
N SER A 46 -0.45 -7.54 -6.00
CA SER A 46 -0.94 -7.21 -4.66
C SER A 46 -2.12 -6.25 -4.73
N GLY A 47 -2.90 -6.12 -3.66
CA GLY A 47 -4.00 -5.15 -3.61
C GLY A 47 -3.54 -3.71 -3.83
N SER A 48 -2.36 -3.34 -3.30
CA SER A 48 -1.74 -2.05 -3.60
C SER A 48 -1.33 -1.90 -5.07
N GLY A 49 -0.96 -2.99 -5.73
CA GLY A 49 -0.70 -3.03 -7.17
C GLY A 49 -1.96 -2.79 -7.99
N VAL A 50 -3.06 -3.47 -7.66
CA VAL A 50 -4.37 -3.23 -8.28
C VAL A 50 -4.80 -1.77 -8.12
N SER A 51 -4.70 -1.24 -6.90
CA SER A 51 -5.04 0.16 -6.59
C SER A 51 -4.17 1.15 -7.35
N TRP A 52 -2.88 0.86 -7.52
CA TRP A 52 -1.97 1.71 -8.28
C TRP A 52 -2.34 1.81 -9.76
N PHE A 53 -2.74 0.70 -10.38
CA PHE A 53 -3.21 0.73 -11.77
C PHE A 53 -4.48 1.56 -11.92
N VAL A 54 -5.44 1.44 -11.00
CA VAL A 54 -6.64 2.29 -10.98
C VAL A 54 -6.26 3.77 -10.80
N ALA A 55 -5.38 4.07 -9.84
CA ALA A 55 -4.93 5.44 -9.60
C ALA A 55 -4.21 6.02 -10.82
N LYS A 56 -3.37 5.24 -11.51
CA LYS A 56 -2.66 5.65 -12.71
C LYS A 56 -3.62 6.03 -13.84
N GLU A 57 -4.66 5.23 -14.09
CA GLU A 57 -5.65 5.55 -15.11
C GLU A 57 -6.49 6.79 -14.73
N LEU A 58 -6.84 6.96 -13.46
CA LEU A 58 -7.51 8.17 -12.98
C LEU A 58 -6.63 9.41 -13.13
N LEU A 59 -5.37 9.34 -12.73
CA LEU A 59 -4.43 10.45 -12.91
C LEU A 59 -4.29 10.86 -14.38
N LYS A 60 -4.14 9.87 -15.27
CA LYS A 60 -4.08 10.09 -16.71
C LYS A 60 -5.35 10.79 -17.24
N HIS A 61 -6.52 10.36 -16.77
CA HIS A 61 -7.80 10.99 -17.14
C HIS A 61 -7.85 12.48 -16.75
N TYR A 62 -7.27 12.84 -15.60
CA TYR A 62 -7.19 14.24 -15.14
C TYR A 62 -5.93 14.97 -15.58
N HIS A 63 -5.18 14.44 -16.55
CA HIS A 63 -3.91 15.01 -17.04
C HIS A 63 -2.90 15.29 -15.92
N LYS A 64 -2.85 14.40 -14.93
CA LYS A 64 -1.92 14.42 -13.80
C LYS A 64 -1.00 13.21 -13.86
N ASP A 65 0.17 13.34 -13.26
CA ASP A 65 1.12 12.26 -13.07
C ASP A 65 1.74 12.33 -11.67
N ASP A 66 2.01 11.18 -11.08
CA ASP A 66 2.80 11.05 -9.86
C ASP A 66 3.68 9.81 -9.98
N PRO A 67 4.89 9.96 -10.55
CA PRO A 67 5.79 8.84 -10.76
C PRO A 67 6.28 8.21 -9.44
N GLU A 68 6.21 8.92 -8.33
CA GLU A 68 6.58 8.39 -7.03
C GLU A 68 5.55 7.41 -6.43
N LEU A 69 4.32 7.40 -6.95
CA LEU A 69 3.30 6.45 -6.49
C LEU A 69 3.72 4.99 -6.63
N ILE A 70 4.61 4.67 -7.57
CA ILE A 70 5.09 3.28 -7.78
C ILE A 70 5.85 2.71 -6.57
N ALA A 71 6.31 3.55 -5.66
CA ALA A 71 6.91 3.12 -4.40
C ALA A 71 5.92 2.32 -3.53
N LEU A 72 4.64 2.71 -3.53
CA LEU A 72 3.61 2.08 -2.69
C LEU A 72 3.29 0.64 -3.13
N PRO A 73 2.97 0.36 -4.41
CA PRO A 73 2.79 -1.02 -4.87
C PRO A 73 4.07 -1.86 -4.77
N ALA A 74 5.27 -1.27 -4.86
CA ALA A 74 6.50 -2.01 -4.63
C ALA A 74 6.59 -2.50 -3.18
N ILE A 75 6.27 -1.66 -2.19
CA ILE A 75 6.21 -2.05 -0.78
C ILE A 75 5.17 -3.16 -0.59
N GLY A 76 3.94 -2.98 -1.09
CA GLY A 76 2.89 -3.97 -0.93
C GLY A 76 3.18 -5.29 -1.63
N THR A 77 3.75 -5.28 -2.83
CA THR A 77 4.14 -6.49 -3.57
C THR A 77 5.17 -7.33 -2.77
N ILE A 78 6.13 -6.67 -2.12
CA ILE A 78 7.12 -7.33 -1.27
C ILE A 78 6.50 -7.80 0.05
N ALA A 79 5.68 -6.96 0.68
CA ALA A 79 5.04 -7.27 1.96
C ALA A 79 4.07 -8.45 1.88
N ASP A 80 3.40 -8.59 0.76
CA ASP A 80 2.43 -9.65 0.45
C ASP A 80 3.08 -10.91 -0.16
N LEU A 81 4.40 -10.93 -0.21
CA LEU A 81 5.23 -12.07 -0.65
C LEU A 81 4.91 -12.58 -2.05
N LEU A 82 4.46 -11.71 -2.96
CA LEU A 82 4.19 -12.10 -4.33
C LEU A 82 5.46 -12.49 -5.09
N PRO A 83 5.39 -13.45 -6.02
CA PRO A 83 6.53 -13.82 -6.86
C PRO A 83 7.06 -12.61 -7.63
N LEU A 84 8.36 -12.31 -7.49
CA LEU A 84 9.03 -11.19 -8.15
C LEU A 84 9.43 -11.54 -9.59
N VAL A 85 8.42 -11.88 -10.39
CA VAL A 85 8.55 -12.17 -11.83
C VAL A 85 7.69 -11.22 -12.65
N GLY A 86 7.95 -11.08 -13.94
CA GLY A 86 7.15 -10.29 -14.87
C GLY A 86 6.88 -8.87 -14.33
N ILE A 87 5.61 -8.51 -14.23
CA ILE A 87 5.14 -7.18 -13.82
C ILE A 87 5.52 -6.85 -12.36
N ASN A 88 5.46 -7.82 -11.45
CA ASN A 88 5.83 -7.62 -10.04
C ASN A 88 7.30 -7.25 -9.90
N ARG A 89 8.18 -7.92 -10.66
CA ARG A 89 9.61 -7.57 -10.72
C ARG A 89 9.81 -6.15 -11.26
N ALA A 90 9.07 -5.76 -12.29
CA ALA A 90 9.16 -4.42 -12.87
C ALA A 90 8.72 -3.34 -11.86
N ILE A 91 7.59 -3.54 -11.18
CA ILE A 91 7.07 -2.64 -10.13
C ILE A 91 8.10 -2.51 -8.99
N VAL A 92 8.60 -3.62 -8.48
CA VAL A 92 9.55 -3.61 -7.36
C VAL A 92 10.87 -2.93 -7.75
N LYS A 93 11.42 -3.23 -8.94
CA LYS A 93 12.64 -2.59 -9.44
C LYS A 93 12.48 -1.07 -9.57
N ALA A 94 11.39 -0.62 -10.19
CA ALA A 94 11.09 0.80 -10.35
C ALA A 94 10.81 1.49 -9.01
N GLY A 95 10.03 0.86 -8.13
CA GLY A 95 9.71 1.40 -6.80
C GLY A 95 10.94 1.54 -5.90
N LEU A 96 11.84 0.55 -5.86
CA LEU A 96 13.11 0.66 -5.14
C LEU A 96 13.98 1.80 -5.69
N SER A 97 14.03 1.98 -7.01
CA SER A 97 14.75 3.09 -7.62
C SER A 97 14.18 4.44 -7.18
N VAL A 98 12.86 4.60 -7.21
CA VAL A 98 12.17 5.81 -6.78
C VAL A 98 12.37 6.06 -5.28
N MET A 99 12.25 5.04 -4.43
CA MET A 99 12.42 5.19 -2.98
C MET A 99 13.80 5.69 -2.57
N ARG A 100 14.86 5.40 -3.35
CA ARG A 100 16.22 5.91 -3.08
C ARG A 100 16.33 7.42 -3.20
N THR A 101 15.48 8.05 -3.97
CA THR A 101 15.48 9.50 -4.23
C THR A 101 14.14 10.16 -3.88
N THR A 102 13.29 9.46 -3.14
CA THR A 102 11.92 9.93 -2.86
C THR A 102 11.90 11.29 -2.17
N LYS A 103 10.95 12.09 -2.59
CA LYS A 103 10.58 13.37 -1.98
C LYS A 103 9.29 13.28 -1.18
N ARG A 104 8.68 12.09 -1.11
CA ARG A 104 7.49 11.86 -0.27
C ARG A 104 7.91 11.89 1.19
N ILE A 105 7.55 12.97 1.87
CA ILE A 105 8.00 13.31 3.23
C ILE A 105 7.75 12.15 4.21
N GLY A 106 6.57 11.53 4.17
CA GLY A 106 6.24 10.43 5.07
C GLY A 106 7.03 9.15 4.77
N LEU A 107 7.27 8.85 3.51
CA LEU A 107 8.07 7.67 3.12
C LEU A 107 9.54 7.89 3.46
N ASP A 108 10.04 9.10 3.26
CA ASP A 108 11.40 9.49 3.62
C ASP A 108 11.64 9.38 5.14
N ALA A 109 10.72 9.92 5.95
CA ALA A 109 10.75 9.82 7.39
C ALA A 109 10.74 8.36 7.88
N LEU A 110 9.94 7.49 7.24
CA LEU A 110 9.88 6.07 7.58
C LEU A 110 11.19 5.34 7.27
N ILE A 111 11.79 5.62 6.11
CA ILE A 111 13.11 5.05 5.73
C ILE A 111 14.17 5.48 6.72
N THR A 112 14.21 6.77 7.07
CA THR A 112 15.17 7.35 8.02
C THR A 112 15.00 6.75 9.42
N GLU A 113 13.76 6.67 9.93
CA GLU A 113 13.47 6.05 11.24
C GLU A 113 13.89 4.58 11.29
N SER A 114 13.76 3.88 10.19
CA SER A 114 14.17 2.48 10.08
C SER A 114 15.69 2.28 10.11
N GLY A 115 16.49 3.35 10.09
CA GLY A 115 17.94 3.29 10.05
C GLY A 115 18.50 2.76 8.73
N ILE A 116 17.72 2.85 7.65
CA ILE A 116 18.13 2.37 6.33
C ILE A 116 18.80 3.51 5.57
N GLU A 117 20.00 3.23 5.07
CA GLU A 117 20.64 4.10 4.08
C GLU A 117 19.93 3.93 2.73
N LYS A 118 19.42 5.04 2.14
CA LYS A 118 18.64 5.00 0.90
C LYS A 118 19.36 4.32 -0.27
N SER A 119 20.67 4.49 -0.35
CA SER A 119 21.51 3.87 -1.40
C SER A 119 21.47 2.33 -1.36
N THR A 120 21.31 1.75 -0.16
CA THR A 120 21.30 0.30 0.08
C THR A 120 19.91 -0.33 0.13
N LEU A 121 18.84 0.48 -0.13
CA LEU A 121 17.47 -0.02 -0.15
C LEU A 121 17.32 -1.25 -1.06
N SER A 122 16.77 -2.31 -0.49
CA SER A 122 16.59 -3.61 -1.13
C SER A 122 15.23 -4.23 -0.78
N THR A 123 14.89 -5.34 -1.40
CA THR A 123 13.69 -6.12 -1.03
C THR A 123 13.74 -6.57 0.43
N TYR A 124 14.93 -6.91 0.94
CA TYR A 124 15.14 -7.25 2.35
C TYR A 124 14.76 -6.08 3.27
N SER A 125 15.24 -4.88 2.95
CA SER A 125 14.94 -3.66 3.73
C SER A 125 13.43 -3.43 3.80
N ILE A 126 12.72 -3.61 2.69
CA ILE A 126 11.27 -3.45 2.66
C ILE A 126 10.57 -4.53 3.49
N SER A 127 10.88 -5.81 3.26
CA SER A 127 10.16 -6.93 3.90
C SER A 127 10.43 -7.02 5.41
N HIS A 128 11.62 -6.66 5.88
CA HIS A 128 12.02 -6.86 7.28
C HIS A 128 12.01 -5.57 8.11
N MET A 129 12.07 -4.40 7.48
CA MET A 129 12.18 -3.12 8.21
C MET A 129 11.02 -2.18 7.94
N ILE A 130 10.61 -1.98 6.69
CA ILE A 130 9.54 -1.03 6.33
C ILE A 130 8.15 -1.65 6.53
N ALA A 131 7.86 -2.77 5.87
CA ALA A 131 6.55 -3.41 5.91
C ALA A 131 6.11 -3.81 7.33
N PRO A 132 6.98 -4.36 8.21
CA PRO A 132 6.60 -4.67 9.58
C PRO A 132 6.17 -3.44 10.40
N ARG A 133 6.77 -2.25 10.17
CA ARG A 133 6.37 -1.00 10.84
C ARG A 133 4.98 -0.55 10.42
N LEU A 134 4.70 -0.58 9.11
CA LEU A 134 3.37 -0.25 8.58
C LEU A 134 2.31 -1.23 9.10
N ASN A 135 2.61 -2.53 9.11
CA ASN A 135 1.70 -3.57 9.54
C ASN A 135 1.46 -3.61 11.07
N ALA A 136 2.41 -3.18 11.87
CA ALA A 136 2.28 -3.15 13.33
C ALA A 136 1.11 -2.27 13.77
N MET A 137 0.87 -1.15 13.09
CA MET A 137 -0.22 -0.22 13.40
C MET A 137 -1.61 -0.87 13.25
N GLY A 138 -1.80 -1.73 12.24
CA GLY A 138 -3.07 -2.42 12.03
C GLY A 138 -3.37 -3.51 13.07
N ARG A 139 -2.37 -3.92 13.86
CA ARG A 139 -2.49 -5.00 14.85
C ARG A 139 -2.63 -4.53 16.29
N LEU A 140 -1.96 -3.45 16.65
CA LEU A 140 -1.86 -2.97 18.03
C LEU A 140 -2.53 -1.61 18.26
N GLU A 141 -2.69 -0.82 17.19
CA GLU A 141 -3.25 0.51 17.23
C GLU A 141 -4.18 0.77 16.03
N HIS A 142 -4.21 1.98 15.50
CA HIS A 142 -5.03 2.33 14.34
C HIS A 142 -4.20 2.36 13.06
N ALA A 143 -4.55 1.52 12.08
CA ALA A 143 -3.96 1.49 10.72
C ALA A 143 -3.96 2.88 10.03
N LEU A 144 -4.85 3.79 10.46
CA LEU A 144 -4.92 5.17 9.98
C LEU A 144 -3.63 5.96 10.16
N ASP A 145 -2.80 5.66 11.17
CA ASP A 145 -1.56 6.39 11.38
C ASP A 145 -0.50 6.02 10.34
N ALA A 146 -0.47 4.77 9.89
CA ALA A 146 0.35 4.36 8.74
C ALA A 146 -0.09 5.07 7.45
N LEU A 147 -1.41 5.15 7.20
CA LEU A 147 -1.95 5.89 6.07
C LEU A 147 -1.62 7.39 6.16
N ARG A 148 -1.82 8.01 7.34
CA ARG A 148 -1.49 9.42 7.59
C ARG A 148 -0.02 9.72 7.35
N LEU A 149 0.88 8.83 7.78
CA LEU A 149 2.31 8.95 7.50
C LEU A 149 2.59 8.97 6.00
N LEU A 150 2.06 8.02 5.24
CA LEU A 150 2.32 7.94 3.80
C LEU A 150 1.70 9.09 2.99
N CYS A 151 0.68 9.77 3.55
CA CYS A 151 -0.04 10.87 2.89
C CYS A 151 0.34 12.26 3.38
N THR A 152 1.06 12.40 4.50
CA THR A 152 1.38 13.72 5.04
C THR A 152 2.33 14.52 4.16
N ARG A 153 2.14 15.84 4.17
CA ARG A 153 3.06 16.82 3.56
C ARG A 153 3.78 17.67 4.61
N ASP A 154 3.54 17.38 5.88
CA ASP A 154 4.11 18.06 7.04
C ASP A 154 5.31 17.26 7.56
N PRO A 155 6.53 17.82 7.55
CA PRO A 155 7.74 17.12 8.00
C PRO A 155 7.71 16.73 9.48
N ASP A 156 7.22 17.60 10.36
CA ASP A 156 7.20 17.34 11.81
C ASP A 156 6.23 16.21 12.13
N LYS A 157 5.05 16.23 11.48
CA LYS A 157 4.06 15.17 11.58
C LYS A 157 4.60 13.85 11.02
N ALA A 158 5.36 13.87 9.95
CA ALA A 158 5.97 12.68 9.36
C ALA A 158 6.97 12.05 10.32
N ILE A 159 7.84 12.83 10.93
CA ILE A 159 8.82 12.37 11.92
C ILE A 159 8.11 11.76 13.13
N MET A 160 7.12 12.45 13.69
CA MET A 160 6.34 11.95 14.83
C MET A 160 5.66 10.61 14.52
N LEU A 161 5.00 10.51 13.37
CA LEU A 161 4.32 9.29 12.96
C LEU A 161 5.30 8.15 12.68
N ALA A 162 6.43 8.41 12.00
CA ALA A 162 7.45 7.40 11.74
C ALA A 162 8.03 6.83 13.05
N GLN A 163 8.34 7.68 14.03
CA GLN A 163 8.79 7.26 15.35
C GLN A 163 7.75 6.41 16.08
N LYS A 164 6.48 6.81 16.02
CA LYS A 164 5.37 6.02 16.58
C LYS A 164 5.32 4.63 15.96
N LEU A 165 5.38 4.50 14.64
CA LEU A 165 5.39 3.22 13.94
C LEU A 165 6.59 2.35 14.35
N GLY A 166 7.77 2.95 14.50
CA GLY A 166 8.98 2.26 14.95
C GLY A 166 8.84 1.69 16.36
N LEU A 167 8.30 2.48 17.30
CA LEU A 167 8.05 2.04 18.68
C LEU A 167 7.04 0.90 18.73
N THR A 168 5.89 1.05 18.07
CA THR A 168 4.85 0.01 18.00
C THR A 168 5.38 -1.30 17.40
N ASN A 169 6.24 -1.21 16.37
CA ASN A 169 6.87 -2.40 15.82
C ASN A 169 7.84 -3.08 16.79
N LYS A 170 8.61 -2.32 17.58
CA LYS A 170 9.49 -2.86 18.64
C LYS A 170 8.70 -3.55 19.74
N GLU A 171 7.55 -3.00 20.12
CA GLU A 171 6.66 -3.62 21.12
C GLU A 171 6.09 -4.95 20.62
N ARG A 172 5.73 -5.03 19.34
CA ARG A 172 5.26 -6.27 18.71
C ARG A 172 6.32 -7.38 18.66
N GLN A 173 7.60 -7.03 18.66
CA GLN A 173 8.71 -7.99 18.57
C GLN A 173 9.13 -8.58 19.94
N LYS A 174 8.64 -8.01 21.05
CA LYS A 174 8.82 -8.54 22.40
C LYS A 174 7.82 -9.66 22.69
#